data_6a3225e13c97ab9c721a98b19df2fa7e
#
_entry.id   6a3225e13c97ab9c721a98b19df2fa7e
#
_cell.length_a   1.000
_cell.length_b   1.000
_cell.length_c   1.000
_cell.angle_alpha   90.00
_cell.angle_beta   90.00
_cell.angle_gamma   90.00
#
_symmetry.space_group_name_H-M   'P 1'
#
loop_
_entity.id
_entity.type
_entity.pdbx_description
1 polymer ?
#
loop_
_entity_poly.entity_id
_entity_poly.type
_entity_poly.pdbx_seq_one_letter_code
_entity_poly.pdbx_strand_id
1 'polypeptide(L)'
;MSLNPLSLFRAMPGSIAQGMIWGVMALGVYITFRLLDFADLTVDGSIATGAAVSVMLIRAGVSPIATLPIAFLAGALAGMVTGLLNTALGIPGILASILTQISLYSINLNIMGKANQPVSVDNYPLVVSLRYVTDGSVSRLLFFLGMIVFLLALIAVMYWYFGTEQGHAIRATGCNGNMARAQGINTNFIKVLALMISNGLVGLCGALYGQFQGASDVNMGRGAIVIGLAAVSYTHLTPPTIL
;
A
#
# COMPACT_ATOMS: atom_id res chain seq x y z
N MET A 1 -35.21 7.62 7.57
CA MET A 1 -34.14 7.76 6.56
C MET A 1 -34.61 7.06 5.30
N SER A 2 -35.12 7.78 4.29
CA SER A 2 -35.53 7.19 3.01
C SER A 2 -34.26 6.89 2.20
N LEU A 3 -33.96 5.62 2.01
CA LEU A 3 -32.91 5.17 1.10
C LEU A 3 -33.33 5.57 -0.32
N ASN A 4 -32.76 6.66 -0.81
CA ASN A 4 -33.01 7.10 -2.17
C ASN A 4 -32.07 6.32 -3.11
N PRO A 5 -32.58 5.39 -3.97
CA PRO A 5 -31.74 4.56 -4.82
C PRO A 5 -30.86 5.41 -5.78
N LEU A 6 -31.32 6.61 -6.13
CA LEU A 6 -30.54 7.54 -6.96
C LEU A 6 -29.25 8.03 -6.29
N SER A 7 -29.25 8.20 -4.94
CA SER A 7 -28.05 8.58 -4.20
C SER A 7 -27.00 7.46 -4.17
N LEU A 8 -27.46 6.21 -4.16
CA LEU A 8 -26.58 5.04 -4.22
C LEU A 8 -25.83 4.98 -5.57
N PHE A 9 -26.53 5.17 -6.69
CA PHE A 9 -25.90 5.21 -8.02
C PHE A 9 -24.92 6.36 -8.18
N ARG A 10 -25.17 7.51 -7.54
CA ARG A 10 -24.24 8.66 -7.55
C ARG A 10 -22.96 8.42 -6.73
N ALA A 11 -23.02 7.59 -5.69
CA ALA A 11 -21.88 7.25 -4.85
C ALA A 11 -20.99 6.15 -5.46
N MET A 12 -21.53 5.28 -6.35
CA MET A 12 -20.81 4.16 -6.92
C MET A 12 -19.45 4.52 -7.57
N PRO A 13 -19.33 5.57 -8.38
CA PRO A 13 -18.06 5.91 -9.01
C PRO A 13 -16.94 6.19 -7.99
N GLY A 14 -17.24 6.92 -6.90
CA GLY A 14 -16.28 7.18 -5.83
C GLY A 14 -15.83 5.90 -5.13
N SER A 15 -16.77 5.00 -4.84
CA SER A 15 -16.48 3.71 -4.19
C SER A 15 -15.62 2.80 -5.08
N ILE A 16 -15.87 2.78 -6.39
CA ILE A 16 -15.06 2.00 -7.35
C ILE A 16 -13.63 2.57 -7.42
N ALA A 17 -13.47 3.89 -7.51
CA ALA A 17 -12.16 4.54 -7.51
C ALA A 17 -11.38 4.22 -6.23
N GLN A 18 -12.04 4.32 -5.08
CA GLN A 18 -11.43 3.95 -3.80
C GLN A 18 -11.04 2.46 -3.76
N GLY A 19 -11.88 1.57 -4.25
CA GLY A 19 -11.59 0.14 -4.34
C GLY A 19 -10.36 -0.17 -5.19
N MET A 20 -10.16 0.54 -6.31
CA MET A 20 -8.97 0.39 -7.14
C MET A 20 -7.69 0.84 -6.42
N ILE A 21 -7.75 1.92 -5.65
CA ILE A 21 -6.62 2.38 -4.83
C ILE A 21 -6.27 1.32 -3.78
N TRP A 22 -7.26 0.78 -3.07
CA TRP A 22 -7.06 -0.29 -2.11
C TRP A 22 -6.54 -1.58 -2.75
N GLY A 23 -6.80 -1.81 -4.04
CA GLY A 23 -6.22 -2.90 -4.82
C GLY A 23 -4.70 -2.86 -4.87
N VAL A 24 -4.09 -1.67 -4.91
CA VAL A 24 -2.62 -1.50 -4.84
C VAL A 24 -2.08 -1.98 -3.49
N MET A 25 -2.77 -1.65 -2.39
CA MET A 25 -2.42 -2.14 -1.05
C MET A 25 -2.53 -3.66 -0.97
N ALA A 26 -3.60 -4.23 -1.53
CA ALA A 26 -3.80 -5.68 -1.53
C ALA A 26 -2.67 -6.42 -2.24
N LEU A 27 -2.08 -5.86 -3.30
CA LEU A 27 -0.88 -6.42 -3.94
C LEU A 27 0.33 -6.41 -2.99
N GLY A 28 0.52 -5.34 -2.21
CA GLY A 28 1.57 -5.28 -1.19
C GLY A 28 1.37 -6.36 -0.13
N VAL A 29 0.18 -6.43 0.47
CA VAL A 29 -0.16 -7.44 1.50
C VAL A 29 -0.05 -8.88 0.96
N TYR A 30 -0.37 -9.10 -0.32
CA TYR A 30 -0.21 -10.39 -0.97
C TYR A 30 1.25 -10.87 -0.94
N ILE A 31 2.22 -9.97 -1.14
CA ILE A 31 3.65 -10.32 -1.11
C ILE A 31 4.07 -10.77 0.28
N THR A 32 3.74 -10.02 1.31
CA THR A 32 4.16 -10.36 2.68
C THR A 32 3.42 -11.56 3.22
N PHE A 33 2.10 -11.59 3.07
CA PHE A 33 1.28 -12.59 3.72
C PHE A 33 1.24 -13.92 2.94
N ARG A 34 1.15 -13.87 1.59
CA ARG A 34 1.00 -15.08 0.78
C ARG A 34 2.31 -15.64 0.24
N LEU A 35 3.23 -14.77 -0.19
CA LEU A 35 4.49 -15.20 -0.79
C LEU A 35 5.60 -15.40 0.24
N LEU A 36 5.69 -14.52 1.25
CA LEU A 36 6.74 -14.59 2.27
C LEU A 36 6.33 -15.31 3.55
N ASP A 37 5.03 -15.55 3.75
CA ASP A 37 4.45 -16.10 4.99
C ASP A 37 4.86 -15.29 6.23
N PHE A 38 4.76 -13.95 6.11
CA PHE A 38 5.16 -13.00 7.14
C PHE A 38 3.99 -12.08 7.50
N ALA A 39 3.56 -12.12 8.76
CA ALA A 39 2.52 -11.23 9.27
C ALA A 39 3.10 -9.82 9.49
N ASP A 40 2.89 -8.92 8.53
CA ASP A 40 3.42 -7.55 8.52
C ASP A 40 2.34 -6.53 8.91
N LEU A 41 2.39 -6.05 10.14
CA LEU A 41 1.53 -4.97 10.62
C LEU A 41 2.07 -3.57 10.30
N THR A 42 3.25 -3.46 9.69
CA THR A 42 3.82 -2.16 9.26
C THR A 42 2.95 -1.48 8.21
N VAL A 43 2.13 -2.25 7.48
CA VAL A 43 1.20 -1.80 6.44
C VAL A 43 0.39 -0.59 6.89
N ASP A 44 -0.21 -0.63 8.08
CA ASP A 44 -1.01 0.47 8.63
C ASP A 44 -0.20 1.77 8.77
N GLY A 45 1.06 1.66 9.21
CA GLY A 45 1.97 2.80 9.30
C GLY A 45 2.45 3.29 7.93
N SER A 46 2.77 2.36 7.03
CA SER A 46 3.29 2.68 5.69
C SER A 46 2.29 3.42 4.81
N ILE A 47 0.98 3.13 4.92
CA ILE A 47 -0.08 3.91 4.24
C ILE A 47 -0.03 5.37 4.71
N ALA A 48 -0.03 5.59 6.02
CA ALA A 48 -0.01 6.94 6.57
C ALA A 48 1.29 7.68 6.19
N THR A 49 2.43 6.97 6.15
CA THR A 49 3.73 7.54 5.71
C THR A 49 3.70 7.95 4.24
N GLY A 50 3.19 7.09 3.37
CA GLY A 50 3.05 7.41 1.95
C GLY A 50 2.15 8.63 1.70
N ALA A 51 1.02 8.71 2.40
CA ALA A 51 0.11 9.86 2.33
C ALA A 51 0.75 11.13 2.89
N ALA A 52 1.41 11.06 4.07
CA ALA A 52 2.08 12.19 4.69
C ALA A 52 3.17 12.77 3.78
N VAL A 53 4.04 11.94 3.25
CA VAL A 53 5.12 12.34 2.34
C VAL A 53 4.57 12.96 1.07
N SER A 54 3.57 12.31 0.42
CA SER A 54 2.97 12.83 -0.80
C SER A 54 2.30 14.19 -0.58
N VAL A 55 1.48 14.33 0.45
CA VAL A 55 0.74 15.56 0.76
C VAL A 55 1.71 16.71 1.09
N MET A 56 2.75 16.46 1.87
CA MET A 56 3.72 17.49 2.22
C MET A 56 4.56 17.94 1.03
N LEU A 57 4.95 17.02 0.14
CA LEU A 57 5.68 17.36 -1.09
C LEU A 57 4.81 18.15 -2.07
N ILE A 58 3.53 17.81 -2.23
CA ILE A 58 2.60 18.57 -3.06
C ILE A 58 2.45 20.00 -2.52
N ARG A 59 2.35 20.17 -1.21
CA ARG A 59 2.31 21.49 -0.57
C ARG A 59 3.61 22.30 -0.74
N ALA A 60 4.75 21.61 -0.86
CA ALA A 60 6.04 22.21 -1.18
C ALA A 60 6.20 22.57 -2.66
N GLY A 61 5.18 22.28 -3.51
CA GLY A 61 5.19 22.62 -4.94
C GLY A 61 5.74 21.51 -5.85
N VAL A 62 5.97 20.31 -5.33
CA VAL A 62 6.40 19.18 -6.15
C VAL A 62 5.21 18.63 -6.94
N SER A 63 5.44 18.25 -8.20
CA SER A 63 4.40 17.67 -9.04
C SER A 63 3.82 16.39 -8.42
N PRO A 64 2.49 16.21 -8.38
CA PRO A 64 1.84 15.06 -7.74
C PRO A 64 2.27 13.71 -8.29
N ILE A 65 2.62 13.64 -9.58
CA ILE A 65 3.15 12.41 -10.21
C ILE A 65 4.53 12.05 -9.62
N ALA A 66 5.40 13.05 -9.41
CA ALA A 66 6.73 12.82 -8.83
C ALA A 66 6.67 12.41 -7.34
N THR A 67 5.58 12.72 -6.64
CA THR A 67 5.42 12.28 -5.24
C THR A 67 5.15 10.79 -5.11
N LEU A 68 4.64 10.13 -6.14
CA LEU A 68 4.33 8.68 -6.11
C LEU A 68 5.58 7.81 -5.92
N PRO A 69 6.65 7.94 -6.74
CA PRO A 69 7.87 7.17 -6.52
C PRO A 69 8.56 7.51 -5.19
N ILE A 70 8.48 8.77 -4.73
CA ILE A 70 9.04 9.16 -3.43
C ILE A 70 8.26 8.50 -2.28
N ALA A 71 6.95 8.46 -2.36
CA ALA A 71 6.11 7.77 -1.39
C ALA A 71 6.35 6.25 -1.38
N PHE A 72 6.57 5.65 -2.57
CA PHE A 72 7.00 4.25 -2.68
C PHE A 72 8.32 4.02 -1.93
N LEU A 73 9.32 4.88 -2.14
CA LEU A 73 10.61 4.78 -1.45
C LEU A 73 10.46 4.97 0.07
N ALA A 74 9.63 5.91 0.52
CA ALA A 74 9.36 6.11 1.94
C ALA A 74 8.72 4.86 2.58
N GLY A 75 7.75 4.25 1.93
CA GLY A 75 7.18 2.96 2.36
C GLY A 75 8.21 1.83 2.33
N ALA A 76 9.05 1.76 1.29
CA ALA A 76 10.12 0.77 1.20
C ALA A 76 11.13 0.90 2.34
N LEU A 77 11.49 2.12 2.74
CA LEU A 77 12.36 2.36 3.91
C LEU A 77 11.69 1.87 5.21
N ALA A 78 10.40 2.07 5.37
CA ALA A 78 9.66 1.53 6.52
C ALA A 78 9.73 -0.02 6.54
N GLY A 79 9.49 -0.67 5.40
CA GLY A 79 9.64 -2.11 5.25
C GLY A 79 11.07 -2.60 5.49
N MET A 80 12.07 -1.82 5.08
CA MET A 80 13.48 -2.12 5.35
C MET A 80 13.77 -2.14 6.86
N VAL A 81 13.27 -1.16 7.60
CA VAL A 81 13.44 -1.11 9.06
C VAL A 81 12.82 -2.34 9.72
N THR A 82 11.59 -2.69 9.37
CA THR A 82 10.92 -3.92 9.88
C THR A 82 11.72 -5.17 9.54
N GLY A 83 12.22 -5.27 8.30
CA GLY A 83 13.03 -6.39 7.87
C GLY A 83 14.36 -6.50 8.62
N LEU A 84 15.03 -5.39 8.87
CA LEU A 84 16.27 -5.35 9.66
C LEU A 84 16.02 -5.72 11.12
N LEU A 85 14.96 -5.22 11.75
CA LEU A 85 14.59 -5.60 13.11
C LEU A 85 14.36 -7.12 13.23
N ASN A 86 13.73 -7.72 12.22
CA ASN A 86 13.48 -9.16 12.21
C ASN A 86 14.76 -9.97 11.93
N THR A 87 15.58 -9.55 10.93
CA THR A 87 16.69 -10.38 10.45
C THR A 87 18.01 -10.14 11.19
N ALA A 88 18.31 -8.89 11.56
CA ALA A 88 19.57 -8.52 12.24
C ALA A 88 19.45 -8.61 13.76
N LEU A 89 18.31 -8.20 14.34
CA LEU A 89 18.07 -8.24 15.78
C LEU A 89 17.33 -9.50 16.24
N GLY A 90 16.85 -10.35 15.32
CA GLY A 90 16.14 -11.58 15.65
C GLY A 90 14.76 -11.37 16.31
N ILE A 91 14.19 -10.18 16.20
CA ILE A 91 12.88 -9.85 16.80
C ILE A 91 11.78 -10.58 16.01
N PRO A 92 10.80 -11.24 16.69
CA PRO A 92 9.67 -11.85 16.00
C PRO A 92 8.98 -10.88 15.05
N GLY A 93 8.56 -11.34 13.86
CA GLY A 93 8.06 -10.49 12.78
C GLY A 93 6.89 -9.59 13.18
N ILE A 94 5.92 -10.14 13.93
CA ILE A 94 4.77 -9.38 14.44
C ILE A 94 5.23 -8.25 15.37
N LEU A 95 6.19 -8.53 16.28
CA LEU A 95 6.69 -7.52 17.22
C LEU A 95 7.51 -6.45 16.48
N ALA A 96 8.36 -6.84 15.52
CA ALA A 96 9.14 -5.91 14.71
C ALA A 96 8.23 -4.95 13.92
N SER A 97 7.17 -5.47 13.31
CA SER A 97 6.22 -4.67 12.54
C SER A 97 5.40 -3.71 13.41
N ILE A 98 4.98 -4.13 14.61
CA ILE A 98 4.29 -3.24 15.57
C ILE A 98 5.22 -2.11 16.02
N LEU A 99 6.49 -2.40 16.34
CA LEU A 99 7.46 -1.39 16.74
C LEU A 99 7.67 -0.35 15.63
N THR A 100 7.81 -0.81 14.38
CA THR A 100 7.94 0.09 13.23
C THR A 100 6.67 0.93 13.03
N GLN A 101 5.49 0.33 13.14
CA GLN A 101 4.20 1.03 13.00
C GLN A 101 4.06 2.17 14.03
N ILE A 102 4.38 1.92 15.30
CA ILE A 102 4.31 2.93 16.36
C ILE A 102 5.35 4.04 16.12
N SER A 103 6.55 3.69 15.66
CA SER A 103 7.59 4.66 15.31
C SER A 103 7.17 5.53 14.13
N LEU A 104 6.56 4.94 13.11
CA LEU A 104 6.03 5.67 11.95
C LEU A 104 4.93 6.66 12.32
N TYR A 105 4.09 6.35 13.32
CA TYR A 105 3.10 7.29 13.82
C TYR A 105 3.74 8.61 14.28
N SER A 106 4.80 8.54 15.08
CA SER A 106 5.53 9.71 15.57
C SER A 106 6.27 10.44 14.44
N ILE A 107 6.87 9.70 13.50
CA ILE A 107 7.55 10.26 12.34
C ILE A 107 6.55 11.00 11.44
N ASN A 108 5.40 10.41 11.15
CA ASN A 108 4.36 11.01 10.31
C ASN A 108 3.79 12.28 10.95
N LEU A 109 3.60 12.29 12.28
CA LEU A 109 3.17 13.48 13.00
C LEU A 109 4.20 14.61 12.89
N ASN A 110 5.49 14.28 12.97
CA ASN A 110 6.57 15.25 12.81
C ASN A 110 6.66 15.78 11.36
N ILE A 111 6.52 14.92 10.36
CA ILE A 111 6.52 15.30 8.93
C ILE A 111 5.36 16.25 8.63
N MET A 112 4.16 15.95 9.11
CA MET A 112 2.96 16.76 8.83
C MET A 112 2.84 17.98 9.74
N GLY A 113 3.49 17.98 10.91
CA GLY A 113 3.36 19.03 11.92
C GLY A 113 1.99 19.12 12.59
N LYS A 114 1.00 18.37 12.09
CA LYS A 114 -0.40 18.28 12.59
C LYS A 114 -0.93 16.88 12.35
N ALA A 115 -1.94 16.47 13.12
CA ALA A 115 -2.56 15.15 12.96
C ALA A 115 -3.25 14.96 11.61
N ASN A 116 -3.78 16.03 11.03
CA ASN A 116 -4.44 16.03 9.72
C ASN A 116 -3.94 17.23 8.89
N GLN A 117 -3.52 16.95 7.65
CA GLN A 117 -3.06 17.96 6.68
C GLN A 117 -3.92 17.91 5.43
N PRO A 118 -4.75 18.93 5.18
CA PRO A 118 -5.55 19.03 3.97
C PRO A 118 -4.70 19.46 2.76
N VAL A 119 -5.04 18.94 1.58
CA VAL A 119 -4.56 19.36 0.28
C VAL A 119 -5.77 19.65 -0.60
N SER A 120 -6.00 20.95 -0.91
CA SER A 120 -7.12 21.34 -1.75
C SER A 120 -6.79 21.15 -3.22
N VAL A 121 -7.73 20.54 -3.96
CA VAL A 121 -7.68 20.40 -5.42
C VAL A 121 -7.64 21.76 -6.13
N ASP A 122 -8.22 22.80 -5.50
CA ASP A 122 -8.30 24.14 -6.08
C ASP A 122 -6.91 24.82 -6.16
N ASN A 123 -6.00 24.44 -5.26
CA ASN A 123 -4.66 25.02 -5.17
C ASN A 123 -3.58 24.14 -5.83
N TYR A 124 -3.83 22.83 -6.00
CA TYR A 124 -2.83 21.87 -6.48
C TYR A 124 -3.44 20.91 -7.49
N PRO A 125 -2.79 20.68 -8.67
CA PRO A 125 -3.22 19.67 -9.62
C PRO A 125 -2.93 18.29 -9.02
N LEU A 126 -3.95 17.54 -8.58
CA LEU A 126 -3.80 16.18 -8.06
C LEU A 126 -3.89 15.15 -9.19
N VAL A 127 -3.20 14.00 -9.07
CA VAL A 127 -3.30 12.89 -10.03
C VAL A 127 -4.66 12.22 -9.92
N VAL A 128 -5.10 12.00 -8.68
CA VAL A 128 -6.38 11.34 -8.37
C VAL A 128 -7.12 12.21 -7.37
N SER A 129 -8.38 12.54 -7.66
CA SER A 129 -9.22 13.29 -6.74
C SER A 129 -10.66 12.83 -6.80
N LEU A 130 -11.31 12.79 -5.64
CA LEU A 130 -12.75 12.52 -5.54
C LEU A 130 -13.57 13.56 -6.33
N ARG A 131 -13.12 14.81 -6.38
CA ARG A 131 -13.78 15.89 -7.16
C ARG A 131 -13.79 15.62 -8.67
N TYR A 132 -12.73 15.03 -9.23
CA TYR A 132 -12.72 14.69 -10.66
C TYR A 132 -13.80 13.68 -11.02
N VAL A 133 -14.20 12.85 -10.06
CA VAL A 133 -15.26 11.86 -10.24
C VAL A 133 -16.65 12.49 -10.06
N THR A 134 -16.78 13.49 -9.17
CA THR A 134 -18.08 14.13 -8.84
C THR A 134 -18.42 15.29 -9.76
N ASP A 135 -17.47 16.18 -10.05
CA ASP A 135 -17.71 17.44 -10.73
C ASP A 135 -17.63 17.36 -12.27
N GLY A 136 -17.22 16.20 -12.81
CA GLY A 136 -17.19 15.95 -14.26
C GLY A 136 -16.19 16.80 -15.05
N SER A 137 -15.23 17.46 -14.39
CA SER A 137 -14.18 18.29 -15.01
C SER A 137 -13.23 17.48 -15.89
N VAL A 138 -13.09 16.18 -15.60
CA VAL A 138 -12.42 15.19 -16.46
C VAL A 138 -13.47 14.16 -16.86
N SER A 139 -13.46 13.71 -18.13
CA SER A 139 -14.32 12.62 -18.56
C SER A 139 -14.16 11.44 -17.60
N ARG A 140 -15.23 11.06 -16.89
CA ARG A 140 -15.22 9.97 -15.90
C ARG A 140 -14.63 8.70 -16.48
N LEU A 141 -14.91 8.45 -17.74
CA LEU A 141 -14.41 7.29 -18.47
C LEU A 141 -12.87 7.34 -18.59
N LEU A 142 -12.31 8.50 -18.89
CA LEU A 142 -10.85 8.69 -19.00
C LEU A 142 -10.16 8.51 -17.67
N PHE A 143 -10.75 8.99 -16.58
CA PHE A 143 -10.24 8.81 -15.22
C PHE A 143 -10.19 7.32 -14.83
N PHE A 144 -11.30 6.58 -15.01
CA PHE A 144 -11.34 5.15 -14.69
C PHE A 144 -10.42 4.34 -15.59
N LEU A 145 -10.34 4.67 -16.88
CA LEU A 145 -9.42 4.02 -17.80
C LEU A 145 -7.97 4.21 -17.36
N GLY A 146 -7.59 5.43 -16.96
CA GLY A 146 -6.26 5.72 -16.43
C GLY A 146 -5.93 4.91 -15.18
N MET A 147 -6.87 4.82 -14.22
CA MET A 147 -6.70 4.03 -13.00
C MET A 147 -6.57 2.52 -13.30
N ILE A 148 -7.38 2.01 -14.22
CA ILE A 148 -7.32 0.59 -14.65
C ILE A 148 -5.97 0.32 -15.33
N VAL A 149 -5.54 1.17 -16.25
CA VAL A 149 -4.25 1.02 -16.95
C VAL A 149 -3.10 1.07 -15.95
N PHE A 150 -3.14 1.98 -14.98
CA PHE A 150 -2.14 2.07 -13.92
C PHE A 150 -2.08 0.77 -13.09
N LEU A 151 -3.23 0.25 -12.66
CA LEU A 151 -3.30 -0.99 -11.87
C LEU A 151 -2.80 -2.20 -12.68
N LEU A 152 -3.21 -2.30 -13.95
CA LEU A 152 -2.75 -3.37 -14.85
C LEU A 152 -1.24 -3.28 -15.11
N ALA A 153 -0.70 -2.08 -15.31
CA ALA A 153 0.74 -1.86 -15.47
C ALA A 153 1.49 -2.30 -14.20
N LEU A 154 0.96 -1.98 -13.03
CA LEU A 154 1.55 -2.39 -11.75
C LEU A 154 1.53 -3.91 -11.58
N ILE A 155 0.41 -4.57 -11.91
CA ILE A 155 0.29 -6.03 -11.91
C ILE A 155 1.28 -6.65 -12.92
N ALA A 156 1.43 -6.08 -14.12
CA ALA A 156 2.36 -6.56 -15.13
C ALA A 156 3.83 -6.47 -14.66
N VAL A 157 4.20 -5.34 -14.03
CA VAL A 157 5.54 -5.16 -13.43
C VAL A 157 5.77 -6.19 -12.32
N MET A 158 4.78 -6.42 -11.46
CA MET A 158 4.87 -7.42 -10.39
C MET A 158 4.98 -8.84 -10.96
N TYR A 159 4.19 -9.17 -11.98
CA TYR A 159 4.25 -10.47 -12.64
C TYR A 159 5.63 -10.71 -13.26
N TRP A 160 6.18 -9.72 -13.95
CA TRP A 160 7.53 -9.79 -14.50
C TRP A 160 8.59 -9.94 -13.40
N TYR A 161 8.50 -9.14 -12.32
CA TYR A 161 9.45 -9.20 -11.20
C TYR A 161 9.44 -10.58 -10.52
N PHE A 162 8.26 -11.15 -10.25
CA PHE A 162 8.16 -12.49 -9.65
C PHE A 162 8.53 -13.64 -10.60
N GLY A 163 8.73 -13.37 -11.88
CA GLY A 163 9.36 -14.27 -12.85
C GLY A 163 10.89 -14.26 -12.82
N THR A 164 11.52 -13.31 -12.10
CA THR A 164 12.98 -13.24 -11.96
C THR A 164 13.50 -14.16 -10.87
N GLU A 165 14.82 -14.37 -10.83
CA GLU A 165 15.49 -15.17 -9.78
C GLU A 165 15.16 -14.67 -8.37
N GLN A 166 15.09 -13.36 -8.17
CA GLN A 166 14.73 -12.76 -6.89
C GLN A 166 13.28 -13.10 -6.47
N GLY A 167 12.35 -13.07 -7.42
CA GLY A 167 10.96 -13.45 -7.17
C GLY A 167 10.83 -14.94 -6.78
N HIS A 168 11.58 -15.82 -7.44
CA HIS A 168 11.65 -17.24 -7.07
C HIS A 168 12.27 -17.44 -5.68
N ALA A 169 13.33 -16.68 -5.35
CA ALA A 169 13.96 -16.72 -4.04
C ALA A 169 13.00 -16.27 -2.91
N ILE A 170 12.14 -15.26 -3.16
CA ILE A 170 11.10 -14.82 -2.20
C ILE A 170 10.12 -15.96 -1.94
N ARG A 171 9.60 -16.61 -3.00
CA ARG A 171 8.67 -17.74 -2.88
C ARG A 171 9.30 -18.91 -2.15
N ALA A 172 10.54 -19.28 -2.50
CA ALA A 172 11.27 -20.37 -1.86
C ALA A 172 11.50 -20.08 -0.36
N THR A 173 11.85 -18.84 -0.01
CA THR A 173 12.06 -18.42 1.38
C THR A 173 10.77 -18.47 2.20
N GLY A 174 9.63 -18.11 1.62
CA GLY A 174 8.33 -18.21 2.28
C GLY A 174 7.85 -19.65 2.48
N CYS A 175 8.07 -20.52 1.48
CA CYS A 175 7.68 -21.93 1.59
C CYS A 175 8.51 -22.69 2.63
N ASN A 176 9.84 -22.58 2.58
CA ASN A 176 10.76 -23.22 3.52
C ASN A 176 12.10 -22.48 3.57
N GLY A 177 12.26 -21.61 4.57
CA GLY A 177 13.49 -20.83 4.74
C GLY A 177 14.75 -21.68 5.01
N ASN A 178 14.62 -22.86 5.64
CA ASN A 178 15.76 -23.74 5.89
C ASN A 178 16.24 -24.40 4.60
N MET A 179 15.32 -24.87 3.78
CA MET A 179 15.62 -25.42 2.46
C MET A 179 16.24 -24.34 1.55
N ALA A 180 15.69 -23.13 1.54
CA ALA A 180 16.23 -22.04 0.74
C ALA A 180 17.69 -21.70 1.14
N ARG A 181 18.01 -21.71 2.42
CA ARG A 181 19.39 -21.55 2.91
C ARG A 181 20.32 -22.68 2.46
N ALA A 182 19.84 -23.93 2.50
CA ALA A 182 20.61 -25.09 2.03
C ALA A 182 20.95 -24.99 0.53
N GLN A 183 20.11 -24.30 -0.25
CA GLN A 183 20.33 -24.01 -1.68
C GLN A 183 21.20 -22.74 -1.91
N GLY A 184 21.77 -22.15 -0.84
CA GLY A 184 22.63 -20.97 -0.93
C GLY A 184 21.91 -19.62 -1.00
N ILE A 185 20.58 -19.60 -0.84
CA ILE A 185 19.81 -18.34 -0.85
C ILE A 185 20.00 -17.59 0.48
N ASN A 186 20.40 -16.32 0.41
CA ASN A 186 20.44 -15.45 1.58
C ASN A 186 19.03 -15.04 2.01
N THR A 187 18.39 -15.86 2.84
CA THR A 187 17.01 -15.65 3.28
C THR A 187 16.80 -14.35 4.05
N ASN A 188 17.83 -13.85 4.74
CA ASN A 188 17.73 -12.58 5.47
C ASN A 188 17.60 -11.40 4.51
N PHE A 189 18.46 -11.34 3.49
CA PHE A 189 18.38 -10.30 2.44
C PHE A 189 17.05 -10.37 1.69
N ILE A 190 16.61 -11.57 1.32
CA ILE A 190 15.36 -11.79 0.59
C ILE A 190 14.13 -11.35 1.41
N LYS A 191 14.11 -11.61 2.72
CA LYS A 191 13.05 -11.13 3.62
C LYS A 191 12.99 -9.61 3.67
N VAL A 192 14.14 -8.95 3.85
CA VAL A 192 14.19 -7.47 3.86
C VAL A 192 13.70 -6.90 2.53
N LEU A 193 14.17 -7.46 1.40
CA LEU A 193 13.79 -7.02 0.07
C LEU A 193 12.27 -7.18 -0.18
N ALA A 194 11.69 -8.31 0.20
CA ALA A 194 10.26 -8.54 0.05
C ALA A 194 9.42 -7.56 0.89
N LEU A 195 9.84 -7.28 2.13
CA LEU A 195 9.20 -6.28 2.99
C LEU A 195 9.33 -4.85 2.44
N MET A 196 10.48 -4.52 1.83
CA MET A 196 10.67 -3.22 1.16
C MET A 196 9.71 -3.05 -0.01
N ILE A 197 9.60 -4.03 -0.88
CA ILE A 197 8.71 -3.96 -2.06
C ILE A 197 7.25 -3.89 -1.62
N SER A 198 6.85 -4.72 -0.68
CA SER A 198 5.49 -4.73 -0.14
C SER A 198 5.10 -3.39 0.47
N ASN A 199 5.89 -2.91 1.43
CA ASN A 199 5.61 -1.63 2.10
C ASN A 199 5.79 -0.43 1.16
N GLY A 200 6.62 -0.55 0.12
CA GLY A 200 6.70 0.43 -0.97
C GLY A 200 5.37 0.56 -1.73
N LEU A 201 4.76 -0.57 -2.11
CA LEU A 201 3.43 -0.58 -2.75
C LEU A 201 2.34 -0.02 -1.83
N VAL A 202 2.43 -0.35 -0.55
CA VAL A 202 1.52 0.18 0.47
C VAL A 202 1.68 1.69 0.62
N GLY A 203 2.91 2.21 0.63
CA GLY A 203 3.21 3.65 0.64
C GLY A 203 2.68 4.37 -0.60
N LEU A 204 2.82 3.73 -1.78
CA LEU A 204 2.24 4.23 -3.02
C LEU A 204 0.71 4.28 -2.97
N CYS A 205 0.07 3.24 -2.40
CA CYS A 205 -1.37 3.26 -2.13
C CYS A 205 -1.75 4.43 -1.21
N GLY A 206 -0.98 4.66 -0.13
CA GLY A 206 -1.18 5.76 0.79
C GLY A 206 -1.11 7.13 0.10
N ALA A 207 -0.15 7.34 -0.80
CA ALA A 207 -0.02 8.55 -1.59
C ALA A 207 -1.25 8.79 -2.49
N LEU A 208 -1.71 7.77 -3.20
CA LEU A 208 -2.92 7.84 -4.03
C LEU A 208 -4.17 8.12 -3.19
N TYR A 209 -4.28 7.46 -2.03
CA TYR A 209 -5.41 7.60 -1.14
C TYR A 209 -5.47 8.99 -0.49
N GLY A 210 -4.32 9.54 -0.06
CA GLY A 210 -4.21 10.91 0.45
C GLY A 210 -4.60 11.96 -0.60
N GLN A 211 -4.17 11.79 -1.84
CA GLN A 211 -4.57 12.65 -2.95
C GLN A 211 -6.07 12.51 -3.27
N PHE A 212 -6.60 11.30 -3.26
CA PHE A 212 -8.01 11.02 -3.52
C PHE A 212 -8.93 11.67 -2.49
N GLN A 213 -8.59 11.57 -1.21
CA GLN A 213 -9.35 12.21 -0.13
C GLN A 213 -9.10 13.71 -0.02
N GLY A 214 -8.01 14.22 -0.60
CA GLY A 214 -7.60 15.62 -0.44
C GLY A 214 -7.10 15.96 0.97
N ALA A 215 -6.65 14.96 1.72
CA ALA A 215 -6.08 15.14 3.06
C ALA A 215 -5.22 13.92 3.45
N SER A 216 -4.22 14.14 4.30
CA SER A 216 -3.51 13.07 4.99
C SER A 216 -3.78 13.13 6.48
N ASP A 217 -4.16 12.02 7.08
CA ASP A 217 -4.34 11.84 8.51
C ASP A 217 -3.35 10.79 9.03
N VAL A 218 -2.77 11.02 10.21
CA VAL A 218 -1.81 10.07 10.82
C VAL A 218 -2.43 8.70 11.08
N ASN A 219 -3.75 8.65 11.27
CA ASN A 219 -4.50 7.43 11.58
C ASN A 219 -5.17 6.81 10.35
N MET A 220 -4.95 7.35 9.13
CA MET A 220 -5.69 6.89 7.94
C MET A 220 -5.39 5.45 7.54
N GLY A 221 -4.28 4.88 8.02
CA GLY A 221 -3.91 3.49 7.79
C GLY A 221 -4.48 2.50 8.81
N ARG A 222 -5.11 2.98 9.90
CA ARG A 222 -5.60 2.07 10.96
C ARG A 222 -6.67 1.12 10.43
N GLY A 223 -6.40 -0.18 10.58
CA GLY A 223 -7.29 -1.25 10.11
C GLY A 223 -7.16 -1.57 8.62
N ALA A 224 -6.26 -0.90 7.90
CA ALA A 224 -6.02 -1.16 6.49
C ALA A 224 -5.56 -2.61 6.25
N ILE A 225 -4.72 -3.14 7.15
CA ILE A 225 -4.26 -4.53 7.07
C ILE A 225 -5.43 -5.52 7.09
N VAL A 226 -6.50 -5.26 7.85
CA VAL A 226 -7.66 -6.15 7.92
C VAL A 226 -8.35 -6.23 6.56
N ILE A 227 -8.50 -5.08 5.87
CA ILE A 227 -9.08 -5.02 4.51
C ILE A 227 -8.15 -5.74 3.54
N GLY A 228 -6.83 -5.52 3.62
CA GLY A 228 -5.84 -6.20 2.79
C GLY A 228 -5.84 -7.70 2.97
N LEU A 229 -5.85 -8.18 4.22
CA LEU A 229 -5.93 -9.60 4.53
C LEU A 229 -7.26 -10.23 4.07
N ALA A 230 -8.38 -9.54 4.24
CA ALA A 230 -9.66 -10.00 3.73
C ALA A 230 -9.61 -10.18 2.20
N ALA A 231 -9.10 -9.18 1.47
CA ALA A 231 -8.95 -9.25 0.02
C ALA A 231 -8.07 -10.42 -0.41
N VAL A 232 -6.95 -10.69 0.29
CA VAL A 232 -6.03 -11.80 -0.01
C VAL A 232 -6.60 -13.15 0.39
N SER A 233 -7.30 -13.24 1.54
CA SER A 233 -7.84 -14.50 2.07
C SER A 233 -9.03 -15.00 1.25
N TYR A 234 -9.97 -14.12 0.89
CA TYR A 234 -11.19 -14.50 0.16
C TYR A 234 -10.90 -15.01 -1.25
N THR A 235 -9.80 -14.62 -1.86
CA THR A 235 -9.40 -15.14 -3.18
C THR A 235 -8.95 -16.60 -3.15
N HIS A 236 -8.72 -17.18 -1.96
CA HIS A 236 -8.17 -18.52 -1.77
C HIS A 236 -8.97 -19.42 -0.83
N LEU A 237 -10.19 -19.02 -0.45
CA LEU A 237 -11.13 -19.91 0.24
C LEU A 237 -11.61 -20.99 -0.74
N THR A 238 -10.82 -22.05 -0.88
CA THR A 238 -11.42 -23.32 -1.22
C THR A 238 -12.31 -23.72 -0.06
N PRO A 239 -13.62 -24.01 -0.27
CA PRO A 239 -14.46 -24.54 0.79
C PRO A 239 -13.73 -25.76 1.38
N PRO A 240 -13.71 -25.92 2.72
CA PRO A 240 -13.15 -27.14 3.29
C PRO A 240 -13.96 -28.29 2.69
N THR A 241 -13.29 -29.12 1.90
CA THR A 241 -13.84 -30.41 1.53
C THR A 241 -14.04 -31.15 2.85
N ILE A 242 -15.29 -31.19 3.31
CA ILE A 242 -15.71 -32.05 4.41
C ILE A 242 -15.52 -33.47 3.88
N LEU A 243 -14.43 -34.08 4.28
CA LEU A 243 -14.26 -35.54 4.26
C LEU A 243 -14.69 -36.08 5.61
#